data_cf50c7b9799971c805983cec6e767abe
#
_entry.id   cf50c7b9799971c805983cec6e767abe
#
_cell.length_a   1.000
_cell.length_b   1.000
_cell.length_c   1.000
_cell.angle_alpha   90.00
_cell.angle_beta   90.00
_cell.angle_gamma   90.00
#
_symmetry.space_group_name_H-M   'P 1'
#
loop_
_entity.id
_entity.type
_entity.pdbx_description
1 polymer ?
#
loop_
_entity_poly.entity_id
_entity_poly.type
_entity_poly.pdbx_seq_one_letter_code
_entity_poly.pdbx_strand_id
1 'polypeptide(L)'
;MILKILDALGRKRVVLDRGPSHPEFSLAKPWMNRYYVLFKKRPKWFPFNIFVHKILKSDRGDLHDHYWSYFTIILKGGYWETTENGTFWRGPGYMGFRKSTNRHSLKIPEGKSAWTMIFVGLNKGSKRYSRYQKIT
;
A
#
# COMPACT_ATOMS: atom_id res chain seq x y z
N MET A 1 -13.74 -11.33 -10.92
CA MET A 1 -14.31 -10.72 -12.16
C MET A 1 -14.10 -9.21 -12.23
N ILE A 2 -14.47 -8.46 -11.19
CA ILE A 2 -14.34 -6.98 -11.20
C ILE A 2 -12.90 -6.51 -11.41
N LEU A 3 -11.91 -7.22 -10.86
CA LEU A 3 -10.50 -6.85 -11.02
C LEU A 3 -10.03 -7.01 -12.45
N LYS A 4 -10.54 -8.00 -13.19
CA LYS A 4 -10.24 -8.14 -14.62
C LYS A 4 -10.83 -6.98 -15.43
N ILE A 5 -12.01 -6.52 -15.04
CA ILE A 5 -12.65 -5.35 -15.66
C ILE A 5 -11.82 -4.09 -15.40
N LEU A 6 -11.38 -3.89 -14.15
CA LEU A 6 -10.55 -2.75 -13.80
C LEU A 6 -9.22 -2.76 -14.56
N ASP A 7 -8.61 -3.93 -14.73
CA ASP A 7 -7.37 -4.07 -15.50
C ASP A 7 -7.62 -3.73 -16.98
N ALA A 8 -8.68 -4.28 -17.57
CA ALA A 8 -9.07 -4.00 -18.96
C ALA A 8 -9.34 -2.52 -19.21
N LEU A 9 -9.84 -1.79 -18.20
CA LEU A 9 -10.10 -0.35 -18.28
C LEU A 9 -8.83 0.49 -17.98
N GLY A 10 -7.67 -0.14 -17.86
CA GLY A 10 -6.43 0.56 -17.54
C GLY A 10 -6.37 1.08 -16.11
N ARG A 11 -7.10 0.48 -15.19
CA ARG A 11 -7.17 0.93 -13.79
C ARG A 11 -6.28 0.12 -12.86
N LYS A 12 -5.41 -0.70 -13.41
CA LYS A 12 -4.39 -1.43 -12.66
C LYS A 12 -3.04 -0.75 -12.82
N ARG A 13 -2.31 -0.65 -11.72
CA ARG A 13 -0.92 -0.19 -11.71
C ARG A 13 -0.06 -1.19 -10.95
N VAL A 14 1.05 -1.61 -11.56
CA VAL A 14 2.07 -2.39 -10.86
C VAL A 14 3.00 -1.43 -10.14
N VAL A 15 3.08 -1.55 -8.82
CA VAL A 15 3.98 -0.73 -7.98
C VAL A 15 5.25 -1.53 -7.76
N LEU A 16 6.38 -0.96 -8.14
CA LEU A 16 7.68 -1.60 -8.01
C LEU A 16 8.29 -1.32 -6.64
N ASP A 17 9.15 -2.21 -6.19
CA ASP A 17 9.83 -2.10 -4.90
C ASP A 17 10.95 -1.05 -4.89
N ARG A 18 11.32 -0.53 -6.06
CA ARG A 18 12.32 0.54 -6.21
C ARG A 18 11.80 1.57 -7.19
N GLY A 19 11.91 2.84 -6.82
CA GLY A 19 11.50 3.95 -7.68
C GLY A 19 12.55 4.30 -8.74
N PRO A 20 12.18 5.12 -9.74
CA PRO A 20 13.10 5.51 -10.83
C PRO A 20 14.38 6.20 -10.36
N SER A 21 14.36 6.84 -9.19
CA SER A 21 15.54 7.51 -8.62
C SER A 21 16.47 6.57 -7.87
N HIS A 22 16.09 5.30 -7.69
CA HIS A 22 16.92 4.34 -6.97
C HIS A 22 18.09 3.87 -7.85
N PRO A 23 19.33 3.78 -7.30
CA PRO A 23 20.49 3.34 -8.09
C PRO A 23 20.32 1.98 -8.76
N GLU A 24 19.57 1.07 -8.12
CA GLU A 24 19.32 -0.27 -8.63
C GLU A 24 17.93 -0.41 -9.25
N PHE A 25 17.41 0.66 -9.86
CA PHE A 25 16.07 0.62 -10.46
C PHE A 25 15.93 -0.48 -11.51
N SER A 26 17.00 -0.79 -12.24
CA SER A 26 16.98 -1.87 -13.22
C SER A 26 16.68 -3.24 -12.62
N LEU A 27 16.87 -3.43 -11.31
CA LEU A 27 16.57 -4.66 -10.58
C LEU A 27 15.20 -4.61 -9.88
N ALA A 28 14.42 -3.57 -10.12
CA ALA A 28 13.12 -3.39 -9.48
C ALA A 28 12.16 -4.53 -9.85
N LYS A 29 11.42 -5.01 -8.85
CA LYS A 29 10.44 -6.09 -9.00
C LYS A 29 9.07 -5.63 -8.51
N PRO A 30 7.97 -6.24 -9.01
CA PRO A 30 6.64 -5.92 -8.52
C PRO A 30 6.52 -6.15 -7.01
N TRP A 31 6.06 -5.13 -6.31
CA TRP A 31 5.78 -5.18 -4.87
C TRP A 31 4.29 -5.37 -4.62
N MET A 32 3.45 -4.62 -5.33
CA MET A 32 2.00 -4.76 -5.25
C MET A 32 1.34 -4.39 -6.56
N ASN A 33 0.14 -4.91 -6.77
CA ASN A 33 -0.76 -4.45 -7.81
C ASN A 33 -1.81 -3.55 -7.16
N ARG A 34 -1.95 -2.35 -7.69
CA ARG A 34 -2.96 -1.39 -7.25
C ARG A 34 -4.08 -1.31 -8.27
N TYR A 35 -5.30 -1.50 -7.82
CA TYR A 35 -6.49 -1.34 -8.63
C TYR A 35 -7.24 -0.09 -8.16
N TYR A 36 -7.44 0.86 -9.08
CA TYR A 36 -8.13 2.11 -8.79
C TYR A 36 -9.64 1.87 -8.88
N VAL A 37 -10.29 1.85 -7.73
CA VAL A 37 -11.75 1.64 -7.67
C VAL A 37 -12.48 2.94 -8.00
N LEU A 38 -12.01 4.07 -7.49
CA LEU A 38 -12.69 5.36 -7.63
C LEU A 38 -11.97 6.27 -8.63
N PHE A 39 -10.78 6.77 -8.32
CA PHE A 39 -10.03 7.67 -9.20
C PHE A 39 -8.64 7.15 -9.51
N LYS A 40 -8.23 7.19 -10.79
CA LYS A 40 -6.82 7.02 -11.18
C LYS A 40 -6.02 8.26 -10.79
N LYS A 41 -6.64 9.44 -10.93
CA LYS A 41 -6.06 10.71 -10.52
C LYS A 41 -7.15 11.47 -9.78
N ARG A 42 -7.05 11.46 -8.46
CA ARG A 42 -8.05 12.08 -7.59
C ARG A 42 -8.07 13.60 -7.79
N PRO A 43 -9.25 14.21 -8.01
CA PRO A 43 -9.37 15.66 -8.00
C PRO A 43 -8.97 16.22 -6.64
N LYS A 44 -8.33 17.38 -6.64
CA LYS A 44 -7.85 18.00 -5.37
C LYS A 44 -8.98 18.31 -4.39
N TRP A 45 -10.17 18.57 -4.90
CA TRP A 45 -11.34 18.87 -4.09
C TRP A 45 -12.02 17.64 -3.49
N PHE A 46 -11.69 16.43 -3.96
CA PHE A 46 -12.34 15.21 -3.47
C PHE A 46 -11.58 14.64 -2.26
N PRO A 47 -12.29 14.38 -1.12
CA PRO A 47 -11.63 14.15 0.17
C PRO A 47 -11.04 12.75 0.36
N PHE A 48 -11.34 11.77 -0.50
CA PHE A 48 -10.83 10.40 -0.33
C PHE A 48 -10.67 9.68 -1.66
N ASN A 49 -10.00 8.52 -1.61
CA ASN A 49 -9.93 7.59 -2.74
C ASN A 49 -9.99 6.15 -2.23
N ILE A 50 -10.26 5.22 -3.12
CA ILE A 50 -10.41 3.80 -2.79
C ILE A 50 -9.54 2.98 -3.73
N PHE A 51 -8.71 2.11 -3.14
CA PHE A 51 -7.87 1.17 -3.88
C PHE A 51 -8.12 -0.25 -3.39
N VAL A 52 -7.95 -1.22 -4.30
CA VAL A 52 -7.71 -2.61 -3.92
C VAL A 52 -6.24 -2.90 -4.22
N HIS A 53 -5.54 -3.45 -3.24
CA HIS A 53 -4.15 -3.84 -3.39
C HIS A 53 -4.00 -5.35 -3.30
N LYS A 54 -3.26 -5.93 -4.22
CA LYS A 54 -2.68 -7.26 -4.04
C LYS A 54 -1.21 -7.07 -3.68
N ILE A 55 -0.89 -7.28 -2.42
CA ILE A 55 0.48 -7.15 -1.93
C ILE A 55 1.20 -8.46 -2.19
N LEU A 56 2.24 -8.40 -3.00
CA LEU A 56 2.93 -9.59 -3.52
C LEU A 56 4.12 -10.00 -2.66
N LYS A 57 4.73 -9.06 -1.93
CA LYS A 57 5.87 -9.35 -1.06
C LYS A 57 5.98 -8.34 0.08
N SER A 58 6.80 -8.68 1.06
CA SER A 58 7.08 -7.81 2.19
C SER A 58 7.72 -6.49 1.75
N ASP A 59 7.50 -5.45 2.53
CA ASP A 59 8.29 -4.22 2.40
C ASP A 59 9.71 -4.46 2.97
N ARG A 60 10.53 -3.42 3.06
CA ARG A 60 11.93 -3.57 3.46
C ARG A 60 12.15 -3.75 4.95
N GLY A 61 11.10 -3.83 5.74
CA GLY A 61 11.21 -4.01 7.17
C GLY A 61 11.42 -2.73 7.97
N ASP A 62 11.70 -1.61 7.32
CA ASP A 62 11.82 -0.31 7.99
C ASP A 62 10.44 0.22 8.32
N LEU A 63 10.29 0.78 9.52
CA LEU A 63 9.05 1.47 9.88
C LEU A 63 8.91 2.74 9.05
N HIS A 64 7.80 2.86 8.36
CA HIS A 64 7.53 3.99 7.48
C HIS A 64 6.14 4.56 7.71
N ASP A 65 5.97 5.82 7.38
CA ASP A 65 4.69 6.51 7.39
C ASP A 65 4.21 6.79 5.95
N HIS A 66 3.03 7.38 5.83
CA HIS A 66 2.38 7.60 4.54
C HIS A 66 2.01 9.07 4.34
N TYR A 67 1.73 9.44 3.08
CA TYR A 67 1.22 10.76 2.73
C TYR A 67 -0.14 11.07 3.39
N TRP A 68 -0.95 10.03 3.63
CA TRP A 68 -2.35 10.18 4.02
C TRP A 68 -2.70 9.23 5.16
N SER A 69 -3.75 9.60 5.88
CA SER A 69 -4.42 8.66 6.77
C SER A 69 -5.26 7.70 5.95
N TYR A 70 -5.40 6.47 6.42
CA TYR A 70 -6.13 5.47 5.67
C TYR A 70 -6.85 4.48 6.57
N PHE A 71 -7.89 3.88 6.01
CA PHE A 71 -8.62 2.77 6.62
C PHE A 71 -8.39 1.55 5.72
N THR A 72 -8.03 0.41 6.30
CA THR A 72 -7.75 -0.81 5.56
C THR A 72 -8.66 -1.95 5.99
N ILE A 73 -9.04 -2.77 5.03
CA ILE A 73 -9.78 -4.02 5.25
C ILE A 73 -8.99 -5.12 4.56
N ILE A 74 -8.66 -6.19 5.30
CA ILE A 74 -8.04 -7.37 4.72
C ILE A 74 -9.12 -8.25 4.11
N LEU A 75 -9.04 -8.48 2.81
CA LEU A 75 -10.02 -9.27 2.05
C LEU A 75 -9.65 -10.73 1.98
N LYS A 76 -8.35 -11.04 1.76
CA LYS A 76 -7.85 -12.39 1.59
C LYS A 76 -6.37 -12.45 1.93
N GLY A 77 -5.92 -13.59 2.44
CA GLY A 77 -4.53 -13.77 2.85
C GLY A 77 -4.26 -13.11 4.18
N GLY A 78 -3.28 -12.22 4.21
CA GLY A 78 -2.94 -11.49 5.41
C GLY A 78 -1.45 -11.20 5.49
N TYR A 79 -1.05 -10.48 6.52
CA TYR A 79 0.34 -10.10 6.74
C TYR A 79 0.62 -9.85 8.22
N TRP A 80 1.90 -9.91 8.56
CA TRP A 80 2.39 -9.43 9.84
C TRP A 80 2.65 -7.95 9.74
N GLU A 81 2.02 -7.18 10.60
CA GLU A 81 2.25 -5.74 10.71
C GLU A 81 3.08 -5.44 11.94
N THR A 82 4.25 -4.85 11.75
CA THR A 82 5.09 -4.35 12.84
C THR A 82 4.86 -2.87 12.99
N THR A 83 4.54 -2.45 14.20
CA THR A 83 4.36 -1.05 14.58
C THR A 83 5.29 -0.72 15.74
N GLU A 84 5.26 0.51 16.22
CA GLU A 84 6.00 0.89 17.43
C GLU A 84 5.50 0.14 18.69
N ASN A 85 4.30 -0.45 18.62
CA ASN A 85 3.67 -1.18 19.73
C ASN A 85 3.86 -2.71 19.64
N GLY A 86 4.52 -3.21 18.60
CA GLY A 86 4.77 -4.63 18.42
C GLY A 86 4.38 -5.15 17.05
N THR A 87 4.40 -6.47 16.90
CA THR A 87 4.08 -7.17 15.65
C THR A 87 2.79 -7.96 15.82
N PHE A 88 1.87 -7.80 14.85
CA PHE A 88 0.53 -8.36 14.92
C PHE A 88 0.17 -9.04 13.60
N TRP A 89 -0.47 -10.19 13.67
CA TRP A 89 -1.05 -10.82 12.48
C TRP A 89 -2.37 -10.12 12.10
N ARG A 90 -2.47 -9.74 10.83
CA ARG A 90 -3.68 -9.12 10.25
C ARG A 90 -4.23 -10.07 9.19
N GLY A 91 -5.26 -10.82 9.54
CA GLY A 91 -5.89 -11.78 8.64
C GLY A 91 -7.18 -11.26 8.01
N PRO A 92 -7.85 -12.10 7.19
CA PRO A 92 -9.10 -11.72 6.54
C PRO A 92 -10.15 -11.24 7.53
N GLY A 93 -10.83 -10.15 7.17
CA GLY A 93 -11.82 -9.51 8.03
C GLY A 93 -11.25 -8.46 8.98
N TYR A 94 -9.93 -8.38 9.13
CA TYR A 94 -9.32 -7.31 9.93
C TYR A 94 -9.61 -5.96 9.31
N MET A 95 -9.98 -5.00 10.15
CA MET A 95 -10.18 -3.59 9.79
C MET A 95 -9.36 -2.71 10.71
N GLY A 96 -8.67 -1.73 10.14
CA GLY A 96 -7.84 -0.83 10.93
C GLY A 96 -7.74 0.56 10.33
N PHE A 97 -7.68 1.56 11.19
CA PHE A 97 -7.42 2.94 10.81
C PHE A 97 -5.99 3.30 11.18
N ARG A 98 -5.29 3.99 10.27
CA ARG A 98 -3.93 4.47 10.50
C ARG A 98 -3.84 5.94 10.13
N LYS A 99 -3.34 6.75 11.06
CA LYS A 99 -3.00 8.14 10.77
C LYS A 99 -1.78 8.19 9.87
N SER A 100 -1.64 9.24 9.07
CA SER A 100 -0.49 9.44 8.21
C SER A 100 0.84 9.41 8.97
N THR A 101 0.82 9.74 10.27
CA THR A 101 1.99 9.74 11.16
C THR A 101 2.30 8.37 11.76
N ASN A 102 1.39 7.41 11.71
CA ASN A 102 1.64 6.07 12.22
C ASN A 102 2.66 5.36 11.31
N ARG A 103 3.67 4.78 11.91
CA ARG A 103 4.71 4.04 11.18
C ARG A 103 4.51 2.55 11.32
N HIS A 104 4.74 1.84 10.24
CA HIS A 104 4.66 0.38 10.24
C HIS A 104 5.55 -0.24 9.17
N SER A 105 5.70 -1.55 9.25
CA SER A 105 6.21 -2.38 8.17
C SER A 105 5.37 -3.63 8.03
N LEU A 106 5.31 -4.19 6.84
CA LEU A 106 4.49 -5.35 6.51
C LEU A 106 5.37 -6.52 6.09
N LYS A 107 5.09 -7.69 6.63
CA LYS A 107 5.76 -8.94 6.23
C LYS A 107 4.72 -9.90 5.69
N ILE A 108 4.85 -10.25 4.41
CA ILE A 108 4.01 -11.25 3.76
C ILE A 108 4.69 -12.60 3.91
N PRO A 109 3.99 -13.65 4.37
CA PRO A 109 4.56 -15.00 4.41
C PRO A 109 5.05 -15.42 3.03
N GLU A 110 6.17 -16.11 2.97
CA GLU A 110 6.79 -16.53 1.72
C GLU A 110 5.81 -17.36 0.86
N GLY A 111 5.77 -17.07 -0.44
CA GLY A 111 4.86 -17.73 -1.37
C GLY A 111 3.40 -17.32 -1.24
N LYS A 112 3.09 -16.32 -0.40
CA LYS A 112 1.74 -15.84 -0.17
C LYS A 112 1.55 -14.43 -0.70
N SER A 113 0.30 -13.97 -0.70
CA SER A 113 -0.06 -12.59 -1.03
C SER A 113 -1.22 -12.15 -0.15
N ALA A 114 -1.41 -10.85 -0.03
CA ALA A 114 -2.52 -10.29 0.74
C ALA A 114 -3.34 -9.35 -0.14
N TRP A 115 -4.65 -9.50 -0.08
CA TRP A 115 -5.61 -8.63 -0.75
C TRP A 115 -6.21 -7.68 0.27
N THR A 116 -6.11 -6.38 0.01
CA THR A 116 -6.66 -5.35 0.89
C THR A 116 -7.48 -4.35 0.12
N MET A 117 -8.49 -3.78 0.77
CA MET A 117 -9.19 -2.60 0.30
C MET A 117 -8.79 -1.43 1.17
N ILE A 118 -8.36 -0.33 0.57
CA ILE A 118 -7.85 0.83 1.29
C ILE A 118 -8.63 2.08 0.91
N PHE A 119 -9.10 2.79 1.94
CA PHE A 119 -9.74 4.10 1.82
C PHE A 119 -8.72 5.13 2.28
N VAL A 120 -8.20 5.95 1.36
CA VAL A 120 -7.17 6.94 1.68
C VAL A 120 -7.79 8.33 1.76
N GLY A 121 -7.37 9.09 2.76
CA GLY A 121 -7.80 10.48 2.95
C GLY A 121 -6.97 11.47 2.16
N LEU A 122 -6.95 12.73 2.62
CA LEU A 122 -6.18 13.79 1.98
C LEU A 122 -4.68 13.59 2.17
N ASN A 123 -3.91 14.03 1.19
CA ASN A 123 -2.46 14.05 1.27
C ASN A 123 -2.01 15.05 2.34
N LYS A 124 -1.24 14.58 3.32
CA LYS A 124 -0.80 15.39 4.47
C LYS A 124 0.61 15.96 4.30
N GLY A 125 1.26 15.71 3.17
CA GLY A 125 2.54 16.30 2.85
C GLY A 125 3.62 15.32 2.43
N SER A 126 4.65 15.83 1.80
CA SER A 126 5.68 15.05 1.10
C SER A 126 6.90 14.68 1.96
N LYS A 127 7.16 15.40 3.04
CA LYS A 127 8.39 15.20 3.82
C LYS A 127 8.54 13.79 4.39
N ARG A 128 7.45 13.21 4.86
CA ARG A 128 7.43 11.86 5.44
C ARG A 128 7.67 10.80 4.38
N TYR A 129 7.03 10.99 3.24
CA TYR A 129 7.21 10.07 2.12
C TYR A 129 8.62 10.15 1.56
N SER A 130 9.22 11.34 1.52
CA SER A 130 10.60 11.50 1.11
C SER A 130 11.55 10.71 2.01
N ARG A 131 11.29 10.71 3.31
CA ARG A 131 12.06 9.91 4.27
C ARG A 131 11.91 8.42 3.97
N TYR A 132 10.69 7.95 3.74
CA TYR A 132 10.44 6.57 3.38
C TYR A 132 11.17 6.18 2.08
N GLN A 133 11.11 7.04 1.07
CA GLN A 133 11.80 6.79 -0.19
C GLN A 133 13.31 6.72 -0.04
N LYS A 134 13.90 7.46 0.89
CA LYS A 134 15.33 7.38 1.17
C LYS A 134 15.72 6.04 1.79
N ILE A 135 14.85 5.49 2.59
CA ILE A 135 15.07 4.17 3.22
C ILE A 135 14.94 3.07 2.18
N THR A 136 14.02 3.22 1.28
CA THR A 136 13.76 2.24 0.23
C THR A 136 14.56 2.52 -1.03
#